data_372d327b02c48c50a9031f0b7f74adf9
#
_entry.id   372d327b02c48c50a9031f0b7f74adf9
#
_cell.length_a   1.000
_cell.length_b   1.000
_cell.length_c   1.000
_cell.angle_alpha   90.00
_cell.angle_beta   90.00
_cell.angle_gamma   90.00
#
_symmetry.space_group_name_H-M   'P 1'
#
loop_
_entity.id
_entity.type
_entity.pdbx_description
1 polymer ?
#
loop_
_entity_poly.entity_id
_entity_poly.type
_entity_poly.pdbx_seq_one_letter_code
_entity_poly.pdbx_strand_id
1 'polypeptide(L)'
;QRQMCIRDRHSPPRPLLQITVLKILVACHRPYRLPHKEPYLPIEVGAQKRADLHLGGVRDSEGVNISQKNPNYCELTALYWARHNLPETATAVGLTHYRRYFGIKKTSDPLKDIFSLSDWTEFLKESPVILPPKRNYFIETVESQYVHAHHRQDIETLRAVLSEKHSEYLPAFEKLMSGKKTHILNMFVMRRDLFNQYCDWLFDVLFEVEKRLDISSYSVNDARVFGFLSERLLDVWLNTNNISYIEKPVVLTEKINWIKKGSSFILRKLGIKR
;
A
#
# COMPACT_ATOMS: atom_id res chain seq x y z
N GLN A 1 33.23 8.29 -37.61
CA GLN A 1 32.69 6.98 -37.14
C GLN A 1 32.69 7.00 -35.63
N ARG A 2 31.49 7.21 -35.01
CA ARG A 2 31.29 7.03 -33.57
C ARG A 2 30.66 5.65 -33.37
N GLN A 3 31.43 4.71 -32.83
CA GLN A 3 30.93 3.44 -32.35
C GLN A 3 30.03 3.67 -31.12
N MET A 4 28.75 3.40 -31.30
CA MET A 4 27.78 3.33 -30.21
C MET A 4 27.97 1.99 -29.49
N CYS A 5 28.54 1.98 -28.30
CA CYS A 5 28.57 0.81 -27.43
C CYS A 5 27.16 0.50 -26.95
N ILE A 6 26.54 -0.51 -27.53
CA ILE A 6 25.34 -1.15 -26.98
C ILE A 6 25.78 -1.91 -25.72
N ARG A 7 25.49 -1.36 -24.54
CA ARG A 7 25.65 -2.10 -23.28
C ARG A 7 24.55 -3.15 -23.21
N ASP A 8 24.95 -4.41 -23.36
CA ASP A 8 24.11 -5.58 -23.10
C ASP A 8 23.52 -5.51 -21.69
N ARG A 9 22.20 -5.30 -21.62
CA ARG A 9 21.42 -5.32 -20.37
C ARG A 9 20.99 -6.74 -20.02
N HIS A 10 21.91 -7.66 -19.94
CA HIS A 10 21.70 -8.95 -19.28
C HIS A 10 22.39 -8.92 -17.92
N SER A 11 21.75 -8.26 -16.95
CA SER A 11 22.12 -8.49 -15.55
C SER A 11 21.79 -9.94 -15.23
N PRO A 12 22.73 -10.72 -14.64
CA PRO A 12 22.45 -12.10 -14.23
C PRO A 12 21.28 -12.11 -13.24
N PRO A 13 20.46 -13.18 -13.21
CA PRO A 13 19.41 -13.30 -12.22
C PRO A 13 20.02 -13.15 -10.83
N ARG A 14 19.51 -12.19 -10.06
CA ARG A 14 19.98 -11.96 -8.69
C ARG A 14 19.83 -13.25 -7.91
N PRO A 15 20.85 -13.69 -7.14
CA PRO A 15 20.76 -14.92 -6.37
C PRO A 15 19.51 -14.85 -5.48
N LEU A 16 18.79 -15.97 -5.40
CA LEU A 16 17.63 -16.13 -4.50
C LEU A 16 18.13 -15.93 -3.06
N LEU A 17 17.93 -14.73 -2.54
CA LEU A 17 18.21 -14.43 -1.14
C LEU A 17 17.38 -15.39 -0.28
N GLN A 18 18.05 -16.16 0.58
CA GLN A 18 17.37 -16.95 1.59
C GLN A 18 16.56 -16.00 2.46
N ILE A 19 15.23 -16.13 2.41
CA ILE A 19 14.35 -15.33 3.24
C ILE A 19 14.39 -15.91 4.63
N THR A 20 15.21 -15.33 5.47
CA THR A 20 15.43 -15.80 6.84
C THR A 20 14.52 -15.12 7.84
N VAL A 21 14.14 -13.86 7.60
CA VAL A 21 13.25 -13.10 8.49
C VAL A 21 12.26 -12.28 7.68
N LEU A 22 10.98 -12.67 7.73
CA LEU A 22 9.86 -11.91 7.17
C LEU A 22 9.12 -11.19 8.28
N LYS A 23 8.75 -9.93 8.08
CA LYS A 23 7.86 -9.16 8.96
C LYS A 23 6.70 -8.58 8.17
N ILE A 24 5.47 -8.96 8.52
CA ILE A 24 4.25 -8.43 7.93
C ILE A 24 3.56 -7.55 8.97
N LEU A 25 3.63 -6.25 8.77
CA LEU A 25 2.96 -5.28 9.62
C LEU A 25 1.45 -5.45 9.53
N VAL A 26 0.78 -5.48 10.67
CA VAL A 26 -0.68 -5.48 10.77
C VAL A 26 -1.11 -4.12 11.29
N ALA A 27 -1.41 -3.18 10.40
CA ALA A 27 -1.80 -1.83 10.77
C ALA A 27 -3.14 -1.83 11.52
N CYS A 28 -3.14 -1.34 12.76
CA CYS A 28 -4.30 -1.30 13.63
C CYS A 28 -4.38 0.02 14.40
N HIS A 29 -5.60 0.57 14.56
CA HIS A 29 -5.83 1.82 15.26
C HIS A 29 -6.91 1.73 16.35
N ARG A 30 -7.38 0.54 16.66
CA ARG A 30 -8.39 0.25 17.70
C ARG A 30 -8.24 -1.17 18.21
N PRO A 31 -8.79 -1.51 19.41
CA PRO A 31 -8.79 -2.88 19.90
C PRO A 31 -9.42 -3.83 18.89
N TYR A 32 -8.72 -4.90 18.57
CA TYR A 32 -9.16 -5.90 17.63
C TYR A 32 -8.44 -7.24 17.88
N ARG A 33 -9.04 -8.35 17.48
CA ARG A 33 -8.36 -9.64 17.50
C ARG A 33 -7.30 -9.69 16.40
N LEU A 34 -6.04 -9.75 16.79
CA LEU A 34 -4.89 -9.74 15.89
C LEU A 34 -4.19 -11.10 15.88
N PRO A 35 -3.49 -11.48 14.81
CA PRO A 35 -2.61 -12.64 14.82
C PRO A 35 -1.36 -12.34 15.66
N HIS A 36 -1.03 -13.24 16.60
CA HIS A 36 0.17 -13.16 17.44
C HIS A 36 1.17 -14.27 17.07
N LYS A 37 1.36 -14.52 15.77
CA LYS A 37 2.29 -15.53 15.25
C LYS A 37 3.11 -14.96 14.11
N GLU A 38 4.35 -15.43 14.00
CA GLU A 38 5.19 -15.08 12.84
C GLU A 38 4.50 -15.48 11.52
N PRO A 39 4.65 -14.66 10.48
CA PRO A 39 5.48 -13.43 10.39
C PRO A 39 4.73 -12.13 10.73
N TYR A 40 3.54 -12.20 11.33
CA TYR A 40 2.65 -11.04 11.56
C TYR A 40 3.11 -10.23 12.76
N LEU A 41 3.32 -8.92 12.54
CA LEU A 41 3.73 -7.95 13.55
C LEU A 41 2.64 -6.87 13.69
N PRO A 42 1.78 -6.91 14.72
CA PRO A 42 0.84 -5.84 14.99
C PRO A 42 1.55 -4.51 15.20
N ILE A 43 1.05 -3.44 14.54
CA ILE A 43 1.55 -2.07 14.69
C ILE A 43 0.39 -1.11 14.92
N GLU A 44 0.48 -0.36 16.02
CA GLU A 44 -0.47 0.72 16.33
C GLU A 44 -0.14 1.93 15.47
N VAL A 45 -1.05 2.29 14.56
CA VAL A 45 -0.86 3.46 13.68
C VAL A 45 -1.53 4.70 14.25
N GLY A 46 -0.85 5.86 14.14
CA GLY A 46 -1.26 7.12 14.75
C GLY A 46 -1.19 7.08 16.28
N ALA A 47 -0.28 6.28 16.81
CA ALA A 47 -0.13 6.03 18.24
C ALA A 47 0.22 7.31 19.04
N GLN A 48 0.86 8.30 18.41
CA GLN A 48 1.19 9.56 19.06
C GLN A 48 -0.05 10.36 19.54
N LYS A 49 -1.17 10.23 18.83
CA LYS A 49 -2.44 10.87 19.20
C LYS A 49 -3.33 9.99 20.09
N ARG A 50 -2.88 8.80 20.46
CA ARG A 50 -3.60 7.80 21.24
C ARG A 50 -2.69 7.18 22.30
N ALA A 51 -2.18 8.03 23.18
CA ALA A 51 -1.20 7.61 24.19
C ALA A 51 -1.71 6.47 25.10
N ASP A 52 -3.02 6.46 25.39
CA ASP A 52 -3.64 5.49 26.30
C ASP A 52 -4.02 4.16 25.63
N LEU A 53 -3.87 4.05 24.29
CA LEU A 53 -4.17 2.84 23.56
C LEU A 53 -2.93 1.94 23.50
N HIS A 54 -3.05 0.71 23.99
CA HIS A 54 -2.01 -0.32 23.91
C HIS A 54 -2.59 -1.61 23.35
N LEU A 55 -2.20 -1.96 22.12
CA LEU A 55 -2.74 -3.13 21.39
C LEU A 55 -1.80 -4.34 21.47
N GLY A 56 -0.72 -4.26 22.24
CA GLY A 56 0.23 -5.37 22.44
C GLY A 56 1.19 -5.61 21.26
N GLY A 57 1.36 -4.63 20.39
CA GLY A 57 2.32 -4.64 19.29
C GLY A 57 3.32 -3.49 19.40
N VAL A 58 4.05 -3.23 18.31
CA VAL A 58 4.89 -2.03 18.19
C VAL A 58 4.03 -0.80 17.94
N ARG A 59 4.57 0.37 18.24
CA ARG A 59 3.86 1.65 18.02
C ARG A 59 4.58 2.46 16.95
N ASP A 60 3.81 3.00 16.00
CA ASP A 60 4.37 3.83 14.94
C ASP A 60 4.91 5.20 15.42
N SER A 61 4.73 5.51 16.71
CA SER A 61 5.26 6.71 17.38
C SER A 61 6.66 6.53 18.00
N GLU A 62 7.19 5.32 17.97
CA GLU A 62 8.53 5.02 18.50
C GLU A 62 9.61 5.19 17.43
N GLY A 63 10.81 5.64 17.80
CA GLY A 63 11.90 5.86 16.86
C GLY A 63 11.61 6.91 15.80
N VAL A 64 12.20 6.75 14.61
CA VAL A 64 11.98 7.65 13.46
C VAL A 64 10.58 7.41 12.88
N ASN A 65 9.72 8.43 12.90
CA ASN A 65 8.31 8.26 12.60
C ASN A 65 7.62 9.52 12.07
N ILE A 66 6.43 9.31 11.49
CA ILE A 66 5.46 10.33 11.09
C ILE A 66 4.07 10.06 11.70
N SER A 67 4.01 9.47 12.89
CA SER A 67 2.77 9.04 13.55
C SER A 67 1.73 10.17 13.67
N GLN A 68 2.16 11.43 13.86
CA GLN A 68 1.27 12.59 13.90
C GLN A 68 0.48 12.79 12.60
N LYS A 69 1.05 12.38 11.45
CA LYS A 69 0.44 12.52 10.13
C LYS A 69 -0.58 11.40 9.81
N ASN A 70 -0.81 10.45 10.72
CA ASN A 70 -1.73 9.33 10.51
C ASN A 70 -3.14 9.73 10.04
N PRO A 71 -3.77 10.84 10.48
CA PRO A 71 -5.06 11.26 9.95
C PRO A 71 -5.10 11.43 8.43
N ASN A 72 -3.97 11.79 7.82
CA ASN A 72 -3.85 12.06 6.38
C ASN A 72 -3.11 10.95 5.63
N TYR A 73 -2.14 10.28 6.27
CA TYR A 73 -1.31 9.22 5.70
C TYR A 73 -1.83 7.81 6.00
N CYS A 74 -2.78 7.65 6.92
CA CYS A 74 -3.38 6.36 7.29
C CYS A 74 -2.31 5.32 7.67
N GLU A 75 -2.41 4.10 7.11
CA GLU A 75 -1.48 3.00 7.30
C GLU A 75 -0.05 3.25 6.80
N LEU A 76 0.16 4.29 6.01
CA LEU A 76 1.49 4.65 5.53
C LEU A 76 2.43 5.05 6.66
N THR A 77 1.90 5.50 7.81
CA THR A 77 2.74 5.76 8.99
C THR A 77 3.44 4.50 9.49
N ALA A 78 2.81 3.32 9.33
CA ALA A 78 3.45 2.04 9.58
C ALA A 78 4.56 1.72 8.57
N LEU A 79 4.37 2.04 7.27
CA LEU A 79 5.41 1.85 6.26
C LEU A 79 6.62 2.73 6.53
N TYR A 80 6.39 4.00 6.84
CA TYR A 80 7.46 4.93 7.19
C TYR A 80 8.24 4.45 8.41
N TRP A 81 7.52 4.04 9.45
CA TRP A 81 8.13 3.46 10.65
C TRP A 81 8.97 2.22 10.32
N ALA A 82 8.44 1.30 9.54
CA ALA A 82 9.12 0.06 9.17
C ALA A 82 10.39 0.31 8.34
N ARG A 83 10.36 1.30 7.44
CA ARG A 83 11.52 1.69 6.63
C ARG A 83 12.71 2.10 7.49
N HIS A 84 12.45 2.78 8.60
CA HIS A 84 13.48 3.41 9.43
C HIS A 84 13.83 2.63 10.71
N ASN A 85 12.96 1.73 11.19
CA ASN A 85 13.13 1.10 12.51
C ASN A 85 13.19 -0.43 12.47
N LEU A 86 12.75 -1.10 11.39
CA LEU A 86 12.92 -2.55 11.29
C LEU A 86 14.40 -2.91 11.13
N PRO A 87 14.88 -3.96 11.85
CA PRO A 87 16.28 -4.36 11.77
C PRO A 87 16.65 -4.82 10.35
N GLU A 88 17.92 -4.65 9.99
CA GLU A 88 18.50 -5.06 8.70
C GLU A 88 18.35 -6.57 8.44
N THR A 89 18.21 -7.37 9.49
CA THR A 89 17.95 -8.81 9.39
C THR A 89 16.60 -9.17 8.78
N ALA A 90 15.65 -8.25 8.75
CA ALA A 90 14.37 -8.44 8.05
C ALA A 90 14.60 -8.44 6.53
N THR A 91 14.58 -9.60 5.91
CA THR A 91 14.86 -9.80 4.48
C THR A 91 13.66 -9.58 3.57
N ALA A 92 12.46 -9.59 4.13
CA ALA A 92 11.21 -9.22 3.44
C ALA A 92 10.26 -8.49 4.40
N VAL A 93 9.47 -7.56 3.85
CA VAL A 93 8.53 -6.73 4.62
C VAL A 93 7.18 -6.71 3.91
N GLY A 94 6.11 -6.75 4.69
CA GLY A 94 4.75 -6.62 4.18
C GLY A 94 3.92 -5.66 5.01
N LEU A 95 2.80 -5.22 4.41
CA LEU A 95 1.75 -4.47 5.09
C LEU A 95 0.40 -5.16 4.84
N THR A 96 -0.36 -5.29 5.91
CA THR A 96 -1.75 -5.73 5.89
C THR A 96 -2.54 -4.93 6.93
N HIS A 97 -3.86 -5.10 6.95
CA HIS A 97 -4.73 -4.38 7.86
C HIS A 97 -5.38 -5.33 8.85
N TYR A 98 -5.71 -4.87 10.04
CA TYR A 98 -6.36 -5.67 11.07
C TYR A 98 -7.69 -6.32 10.64
N ARG A 99 -8.29 -5.90 9.54
CA ARG A 99 -9.52 -6.47 8.96
C ARG A 99 -9.32 -7.20 7.64
N ARG A 100 -8.11 -7.23 7.09
CA ARG A 100 -7.79 -7.80 5.78
C ARG A 100 -6.43 -8.45 5.82
N TYR A 101 -6.37 -9.70 5.47
CA TYR A 101 -5.13 -10.48 5.46
C TYR A 101 -5.04 -11.27 4.16
N PHE A 102 -3.83 -11.53 3.72
CA PHE A 102 -3.62 -12.51 2.66
C PHE A 102 -3.93 -13.91 3.19
N GLY A 103 -4.72 -14.67 2.45
CA GLY A 103 -5.15 -16.00 2.85
C GLY A 103 -6.24 -16.56 1.96
N ILE A 104 -6.60 -17.81 2.18
CA ILE A 104 -7.67 -18.51 1.46
C ILE A 104 -8.73 -18.94 2.47
N LYS A 105 -9.95 -18.42 2.31
CA LYS A 105 -11.05 -18.77 3.21
C LYS A 105 -11.36 -20.27 3.17
N LYS A 106 -11.13 -20.95 4.27
CA LYS A 106 -11.37 -22.39 4.45
C LYS A 106 -12.26 -22.66 5.66
N THR A 107 -12.25 -21.77 6.66
CA THR A 107 -12.93 -21.97 7.94
C THR A 107 -13.89 -20.83 8.27
N SER A 108 -14.58 -20.94 9.40
CA SER A 108 -15.38 -19.83 9.96
C SER A 108 -14.53 -18.77 10.67
N ASP A 109 -13.27 -19.07 11.00
CA ASP A 109 -12.33 -18.17 11.64
C ASP A 109 -11.29 -17.66 10.64
N PRO A 110 -11.44 -16.43 10.12
CA PRO A 110 -10.53 -15.90 9.10
C PRO A 110 -9.05 -15.84 9.53
N LEU A 111 -8.75 -15.74 10.83
CA LEU A 111 -7.36 -15.72 11.31
C LEU A 111 -6.67 -17.09 11.25
N LYS A 112 -7.45 -18.18 11.12
CA LYS A 112 -6.91 -19.52 10.81
C LYS A 112 -6.61 -19.69 9.31
N ASP A 113 -7.18 -18.86 8.49
CA ASP A 113 -7.15 -18.93 7.03
C ASP A 113 -6.03 -18.06 6.41
N ILE A 114 -5.30 -17.28 7.22
CA ILE A 114 -4.19 -16.44 6.78
C ILE A 114 -2.94 -17.27 6.47
N PHE A 115 -2.16 -16.85 5.49
CA PHE A 115 -0.95 -17.54 5.08
C PHE A 115 0.08 -17.64 6.22
N SER A 116 0.71 -18.78 6.31
CA SER A 116 1.78 -19.09 7.25
C SER A 116 3.14 -18.59 6.77
N LEU A 117 4.16 -18.63 7.63
CA LEU A 117 5.53 -18.29 7.23
C LEU A 117 6.04 -19.18 6.09
N SER A 118 5.68 -20.48 6.09
CA SER A 118 6.07 -21.40 5.01
C SER A 118 5.43 -21.01 3.67
N ASP A 119 4.13 -20.64 3.66
CA ASP A 119 3.46 -20.18 2.43
C ASP A 119 4.19 -18.94 1.86
N TRP A 120 4.51 -17.98 2.70
CA TRP A 120 5.22 -16.77 2.29
C TRP A 120 6.62 -17.04 1.75
N THR A 121 7.34 -17.98 2.36
CA THR A 121 8.66 -18.39 1.89
C THR A 121 8.59 -18.93 0.46
N GLU A 122 7.59 -19.76 0.15
CA GLU A 122 7.40 -20.29 -1.21
C GLU A 122 6.99 -19.18 -2.20
N PHE A 123 6.06 -18.31 -1.82
CA PHE A 123 5.65 -17.20 -2.70
C PHE A 123 6.80 -16.25 -3.03
N LEU A 124 7.67 -15.95 -2.07
CA LEU A 124 8.82 -15.07 -2.27
C LEU A 124 9.97 -15.73 -3.06
N LYS A 125 9.99 -17.07 -3.21
CA LYS A 125 10.83 -17.76 -4.19
C LYS A 125 10.30 -17.58 -5.62
N GLU A 126 8.96 -17.56 -5.77
CA GLU A 126 8.28 -17.40 -7.06
C GLU A 126 8.38 -15.95 -7.58
N SER A 127 8.19 -14.96 -6.70
CA SER A 127 8.21 -13.53 -7.07
C SER A 127 8.72 -12.65 -5.94
N PRO A 128 9.46 -11.57 -6.26
CA PRO A 128 9.95 -10.65 -5.24
C PRO A 128 8.87 -9.77 -4.62
N VAL A 129 7.68 -9.71 -5.22
CA VAL A 129 6.54 -8.91 -4.75
C VAL A 129 5.25 -9.71 -4.83
N ILE A 130 4.48 -9.70 -3.75
CA ILE A 130 3.17 -10.34 -3.65
C ILE A 130 2.12 -9.26 -3.35
N LEU A 131 1.05 -9.24 -4.14
CA LEU A 131 -0.02 -8.24 -4.07
C LEU A 131 -1.40 -8.90 -3.89
N PRO A 132 -2.42 -8.17 -3.38
CA PRO A 132 -3.81 -8.60 -3.49
C PRO A 132 -4.26 -8.54 -4.95
N PRO A 133 -5.37 -9.20 -5.35
CA PRO A 133 -5.91 -9.07 -6.70
C PRO A 133 -6.32 -7.62 -7.03
N LYS A 134 -6.07 -7.20 -8.27
CA LYS A 134 -6.48 -5.88 -8.75
C LYS A 134 -8.00 -5.68 -8.64
N ARG A 135 -8.37 -4.50 -8.17
CA ARG A 135 -9.74 -4.02 -8.27
C ARG A 135 -10.05 -3.63 -9.71
N ASN A 136 -11.14 -4.18 -10.28
CA ASN A 136 -11.67 -3.76 -11.57
C ASN A 136 -12.86 -2.81 -11.37
N TYR A 137 -12.81 -1.64 -11.99
CA TYR A 137 -13.89 -0.63 -11.94
C TYR A 137 -14.89 -0.76 -13.09
N PHE A 138 -14.68 -1.72 -14.01
CA PHE A 138 -15.55 -2.10 -15.14
C PHE A 138 -15.84 -0.95 -16.10
N ILE A 139 -16.64 0.03 -15.72
CA ILE A 139 -17.13 1.14 -16.55
C ILE A 139 -16.39 2.45 -16.33
N GLU A 140 -15.65 2.57 -15.23
CA GLU A 140 -14.88 3.77 -14.88
C GLU A 140 -13.40 3.54 -15.08
N THR A 141 -12.67 4.61 -15.44
CA THR A 141 -11.22 4.61 -15.34
C THR A 141 -10.79 4.78 -13.87
N VAL A 142 -9.53 4.47 -13.56
CA VAL A 142 -8.96 4.70 -12.24
C VAL A 142 -9.08 6.17 -11.85
N GLU A 143 -8.82 7.09 -12.79
CA GLU A 143 -8.95 8.53 -12.57
C GLU A 143 -10.40 8.95 -12.33
N SER A 144 -11.33 8.55 -13.20
CA SER A 144 -12.73 8.95 -13.03
C SER A 144 -13.32 8.44 -11.72
N GLN A 145 -12.96 7.21 -11.32
CA GLN A 145 -13.38 6.63 -10.04
C GLN A 145 -12.84 7.44 -8.86
N TYR A 146 -11.57 7.89 -8.93
CA TYR A 146 -10.99 8.73 -7.89
C TYR A 146 -11.74 10.07 -7.78
N VAL A 147 -11.90 10.75 -8.91
CA VAL A 147 -12.54 12.09 -8.97
C VAL A 147 -14.01 12.06 -8.53
N HIS A 148 -14.73 10.96 -8.76
CA HIS A 148 -16.10 10.79 -8.25
C HIS A 148 -16.16 10.56 -6.74
N ALA A 149 -15.09 10.04 -6.15
CA ALA A 149 -15.04 9.73 -4.72
C ALA A 149 -14.35 10.81 -3.88
N HIS A 150 -13.43 11.57 -4.48
CA HIS A 150 -12.52 12.53 -3.85
C HIS A 150 -12.37 13.81 -4.70
N HIS A 151 -11.30 14.56 -4.50
CA HIS A 151 -11.06 15.82 -5.19
C HIS A 151 -10.15 15.64 -6.41
N ARG A 152 -10.52 16.24 -7.53
CA ARG A 152 -9.74 16.26 -8.78
C ARG A 152 -8.34 16.85 -8.55
N GLN A 153 -8.26 17.90 -7.74
CA GLN A 153 -7.01 18.59 -7.42
C GLN A 153 -5.93 17.66 -6.85
N ASP A 154 -6.32 16.59 -6.13
CA ASP A 154 -5.36 15.62 -5.57
C ASP A 154 -4.55 14.96 -6.69
N ILE A 155 -5.25 14.50 -7.74
CA ILE A 155 -4.64 13.84 -8.90
C ILE A 155 -3.84 14.84 -9.74
N GLU A 156 -4.35 16.06 -9.93
CA GLU A 156 -3.65 17.12 -10.69
C GLU A 156 -2.34 17.52 -9.98
N THR A 157 -2.37 17.66 -8.64
CA THR A 157 -1.16 17.95 -7.86
C THR A 157 -0.16 16.80 -7.91
N LEU A 158 -0.63 15.54 -7.77
CA LEU A 158 0.24 14.37 -7.90
C LEU A 158 0.87 14.29 -9.30
N ARG A 159 0.08 14.52 -10.36
CA ARG A 159 0.55 14.54 -11.74
C ARG A 159 1.62 15.61 -11.96
N ALA A 160 1.44 16.80 -11.41
CA ALA A 160 2.43 17.87 -11.49
C ALA A 160 3.73 17.49 -10.76
N VAL A 161 3.65 16.92 -9.56
CA VAL A 161 4.83 16.44 -8.82
C VAL A 161 5.59 15.39 -9.61
N LEU A 162 4.87 14.38 -10.16
CA LEU A 162 5.51 13.34 -10.97
C LEU A 162 6.17 13.94 -12.23
N SER A 163 5.49 14.87 -12.92
CA SER A 163 6.03 15.51 -14.11
C SER A 163 7.33 16.30 -13.84
N GLU A 164 7.38 17.00 -12.70
CA GLU A 164 8.49 17.89 -12.37
C GLU A 164 9.68 17.20 -11.70
N LYS A 165 9.40 16.21 -10.82
CA LYS A 165 10.40 15.61 -9.94
C LYS A 165 10.74 14.14 -10.29
N HIS A 166 9.81 13.45 -10.93
CA HIS A 166 9.87 12.01 -11.21
C HIS A 166 9.31 11.70 -12.60
N SER A 167 9.75 12.44 -13.61
CA SER A 167 9.18 12.41 -14.97
C SER A 167 9.18 11.01 -15.61
N GLU A 168 10.11 10.15 -15.23
CA GLU A 168 10.19 8.75 -15.68
C GLU A 168 9.00 7.90 -15.24
N TYR A 169 8.28 8.30 -14.17
CA TYR A 169 7.09 7.62 -13.68
C TYR A 169 5.78 8.10 -14.33
N LEU A 170 5.81 9.26 -14.99
CA LEU A 170 4.61 9.88 -15.56
C LEU A 170 3.93 8.99 -16.63
N PRO A 171 4.65 8.35 -17.56
CA PRO A 171 4.01 7.46 -18.56
C PRO A 171 3.26 6.29 -17.93
N ALA A 172 3.82 5.66 -16.89
CA ALA A 172 3.17 4.57 -16.16
C ALA A 172 1.95 5.07 -15.37
N PHE A 173 2.04 6.27 -14.80
CA PHE A 173 0.93 6.93 -14.11
C PHE A 173 -0.25 7.21 -15.07
N GLU A 174 -0.02 7.83 -16.22
CA GLU A 174 -1.07 8.13 -17.19
C GLU A 174 -1.74 6.85 -17.74
N LYS A 175 -0.94 5.80 -17.99
CA LYS A 175 -1.44 4.50 -18.40
C LYS A 175 -2.32 3.86 -17.33
N LEU A 176 -1.94 3.97 -16.05
CA LEU A 176 -2.74 3.48 -14.94
C LEU A 176 -4.05 4.26 -14.81
N MET A 177 -3.97 5.59 -14.83
CA MET A 177 -5.12 6.48 -14.60
C MET A 177 -6.18 6.35 -15.70
N SER A 178 -5.78 6.12 -16.96
CA SER A 178 -6.68 5.81 -18.08
C SER A 178 -7.20 4.37 -18.08
N GLY A 179 -6.57 3.47 -17.33
CA GLY A 179 -6.97 2.07 -17.17
C GLY A 179 -8.20 1.89 -16.28
N LYS A 180 -8.64 0.64 -16.14
CA LYS A 180 -9.82 0.27 -15.32
C LYS A 180 -9.49 -0.65 -14.15
N LYS A 181 -8.22 -0.98 -13.96
CA LYS A 181 -7.77 -1.91 -12.91
C LYS A 181 -6.56 -1.35 -12.19
N THR A 182 -6.57 -1.45 -10.86
CA THR A 182 -5.43 -1.08 -10.01
C THR A 182 -5.42 -1.91 -8.74
N HIS A 183 -4.26 -2.11 -8.13
CA HIS A 183 -4.20 -2.59 -6.76
C HIS A 183 -4.67 -1.47 -5.81
N ILE A 184 -5.37 -1.87 -4.76
CA ILE A 184 -5.87 -0.96 -3.72
C ILE A 184 -5.46 -1.49 -2.35
N LEU A 185 -5.72 -0.72 -1.30
CA LEU A 185 -5.53 -1.09 0.10
C LEU A 185 -4.09 -0.93 0.62
N ASN A 186 -3.14 -0.48 -0.16
CA ASN A 186 -1.72 -0.39 0.25
C ASN A 186 -1.16 -1.70 0.84
N MET A 187 -1.70 -2.85 0.40
CA MET A 187 -1.30 -4.18 0.87
C MET A 187 -0.28 -4.81 -0.07
N PHE A 188 0.78 -5.33 0.49
CA PHE A 188 1.81 -6.08 -0.23
C PHE A 188 2.68 -6.89 0.71
N VAL A 189 3.45 -7.81 0.16
CA VAL A 189 4.66 -8.37 0.78
C VAL A 189 5.76 -8.32 -0.27
N MET A 190 6.93 -7.79 0.06
CA MET A 190 8.03 -7.68 -0.89
C MET A 190 9.39 -7.85 -0.21
N ARG A 191 10.40 -8.16 -1.01
CA ARG A 191 11.78 -8.22 -0.56
C ARG A 191 12.21 -6.88 0.03
N ARG A 192 13.09 -6.92 1.01
CA ARG A 192 13.53 -5.72 1.77
C ARG A 192 14.18 -4.66 0.88
N ASP A 193 14.98 -5.07 -0.10
CA ASP A 193 15.63 -4.14 -1.02
C ASP A 193 14.61 -3.34 -1.85
N LEU A 194 13.56 -3.99 -2.33
CA LEU A 194 12.47 -3.35 -3.06
C LEU A 194 11.59 -2.52 -2.14
N PHE A 195 11.31 -3.01 -0.93
CA PHE A 195 10.58 -2.26 0.08
C PHE A 195 11.24 -0.93 0.40
N ASN A 196 12.56 -0.93 0.60
CA ASN A 196 13.31 0.28 0.89
C ASN A 196 13.23 1.28 -0.28
N GLN A 197 13.48 0.82 -1.52
CA GLN A 197 13.40 1.65 -2.72
C GLN A 197 12.01 2.23 -2.94
N TYR A 198 10.96 1.40 -2.75
CA TYR A 198 9.58 1.84 -2.85
C TYR A 198 9.23 2.89 -1.82
N CYS A 199 9.57 2.66 -0.55
CA CYS A 199 9.28 3.61 0.52
C CYS A 199 10.01 4.94 0.32
N ASP A 200 11.30 4.91 -0.03
CA ASP A 200 12.08 6.13 -0.26
C ASP A 200 11.45 6.97 -1.38
N TRP A 201 11.08 6.36 -2.50
CA TRP A 201 10.39 7.04 -3.60
C TRP A 201 8.98 7.48 -3.22
N LEU A 202 8.18 6.61 -2.59
CA LEU A 202 6.80 6.91 -2.21
C LEU A 202 6.71 8.15 -1.31
N PHE A 203 7.55 8.21 -0.28
CA PHE A 203 7.51 9.32 0.67
C PHE A 203 8.11 10.59 0.09
N ASP A 204 9.11 10.50 -0.82
CA ASP A 204 9.59 11.67 -1.55
C ASP A 204 8.46 12.30 -2.39
N VAL A 205 7.72 11.50 -3.16
CA VAL A 205 6.55 11.95 -3.92
C VAL A 205 5.47 12.53 -3.00
N LEU A 206 5.07 11.80 -1.97
CA LEU A 206 3.94 12.22 -1.11
C LEU A 206 4.25 13.47 -0.28
N PHE A 207 5.49 13.66 0.17
CA PHE A 207 5.89 14.87 0.88
C PHE A 207 5.92 16.10 -0.06
N GLU A 208 6.27 15.92 -1.34
CA GLU A 208 6.16 17.00 -2.32
C GLU A 208 4.69 17.35 -2.62
N VAL A 209 3.81 16.35 -2.71
CA VAL A 209 2.36 16.58 -2.84
C VAL A 209 1.83 17.32 -1.62
N GLU A 210 2.21 16.91 -0.40
CA GLU A 210 1.77 17.54 0.86
C GLU A 210 2.14 19.04 0.92
N LYS A 211 3.30 19.42 0.40
CA LYS A 211 3.72 20.84 0.37
C LYS A 211 2.86 21.72 -0.56
N ARG A 212 2.19 21.12 -1.54
CA ARG A 212 1.46 21.83 -2.60
C ARG A 212 -0.05 21.74 -2.47
N LEU A 213 -0.55 20.74 -1.77
CA LEU A 213 -1.99 20.46 -1.66
C LEU A 213 -2.55 21.03 -0.37
N ASP A 214 -3.43 22.04 -0.48
CA ASP A 214 -4.19 22.54 0.65
C ASP A 214 -5.40 21.64 0.93
N ILE A 215 -5.39 20.97 2.07
CA ILE A 215 -6.45 20.07 2.54
C ILE A 215 -7.26 20.66 3.70
N SER A 216 -7.10 21.92 4.03
CA SER A 216 -7.73 22.57 5.19
C SER A 216 -9.26 22.55 5.15
N SER A 217 -9.83 22.56 3.94
CA SER A 217 -11.27 22.48 3.70
C SER A 217 -11.82 21.06 3.52
N TYR A 218 -10.96 20.03 3.57
CA TYR A 218 -11.38 18.66 3.31
C TYR A 218 -12.20 18.09 4.47
N SER A 219 -13.16 17.23 4.15
CA SER A 219 -13.80 16.38 5.15
C SER A 219 -12.78 15.47 5.83
N VAL A 220 -13.11 14.96 7.04
CA VAL A 220 -12.25 13.99 7.75
C VAL A 220 -11.93 12.77 6.88
N ASN A 221 -12.86 12.35 6.00
CA ASN A 221 -12.61 11.24 5.08
C ASN A 221 -11.69 11.65 3.94
N ASP A 222 -11.91 12.80 3.32
CA ASP A 222 -11.11 13.23 2.16
C ASP A 222 -9.70 13.66 2.58
N ALA A 223 -9.55 14.19 3.80
CA ALA A 223 -8.24 14.52 4.37
C ALA A 223 -7.28 13.30 4.50
N ARG A 224 -7.77 12.06 4.28
CA ARG A 224 -6.95 10.84 4.16
C ARG A 224 -6.26 10.72 2.79
N VAL A 225 -6.15 11.80 2.08
CA VAL A 225 -5.71 11.92 0.69
C VAL A 225 -4.41 11.19 0.36
N PHE A 226 -3.38 11.29 1.21
CA PHE A 226 -2.08 10.66 0.94
C PHE A 226 -2.18 9.12 1.00
N GLY A 227 -3.02 8.58 1.89
CA GLY A 227 -3.37 7.15 1.88
C GLY A 227 -4.08 6.73 0.59
N PHE A 228 -4.97 7.56 0.06
CA PHE A 228 -5.68 7.27 -1.20
C PHE A 228 -4.77 7.42 -2.42
N LEU A 229 -3.90 8.43 -2.47
CA LEU A 229 -2.97 8.61 -3.58
C LEU A 229 -1.95 7.47 -3.65
N SER A 230 -1.45 7.00 -2.51
CA SER A 230 -0.47 5.90 -2.47
C SER A 230 -0.98 4.59 -3.07
N GLU A 231 -2.30 4.32 -2.99
CA GLU A 231 -2.89 3.14 -3.64
C GLU A 231 -2.70 3.12 -5.17
N ARG A 232 -2.47 4.26 -5.82
CA ARG A 232 -2.19 4.37 -7.25
C ARG A 232 -0.70 4.26 -7.52
N LEU A 233 0.12 4.72 -6.60
CA LEU A 233 1.57 4.83 -6.78
C LEU A 233 2.29 3.47 -6.80
N LEU A 234 1.77 2.45 -6.10
CA LEU A 234 2.41 1.13 -6.11
C LEU A 234 2.48 0.51 -7.51
N ASP A 235 1.36 0.50 -8.24
CA ASP A 235 1.34 0.00 -9.63
C ASP A 235 2.24 0.84 -10.56
N VAL A 236 2.28 2.15 -10.35
CA VAL A 236 3.16 3.06 -11.11
C VAL A 236 4.61 2.71 -10.88
N TRP A 237 5.02 2.55 -9.62
CA TRP A 237 6.39 2.23 -9.26
C TRP A 237 6.82 0.86 -9.82
N LEU A 238 5.97 -0.17 -9.68
CA LEU A 238 6.25 -1.52 -10.19
C LEU A 238 6.41 -1.51 -11.72
N ASN A 239 5.51 -0.83 -12.44
CA ASN A 239 5.54 -0.79 -13.90
C ASN A 239 6.77 -0.03 -14.41
N THR A 240 7.09 1.13 -13.84
CA THR A 240 8.26 1.92 -14.26
C THR A 240 9.56 1.17 -14.04
N ASN A 241 9.68 0.45 -12.93
CA ASN A 241 10.89 -0.30 -12.59
C ASN A 241 10.91 -1.74 -13.16
N ASN A 242 9.91 -2.13 -13.95
CA ASN A 242 9.77 -3.47 -14.53
C ASN A 242 9.86 -4.61 -13.49
N ILE A 243 9.22 -4.39 -12.33
CA ILE A 243 9.25 -5.37 -11.23
C ILE A 243 8.07 -6.32 -11.39
N SER A 244 8.39 -7.63 -11.45
CA SER A 244 7.37 -8.69 -11.48
C SER A 244 6.73 -8.88 -10.12
N TYR A 245 5.46 -9.29 -10.13
CA TYR A 245 4.69 -9.63 -8.93
C TYR A 245 3.76 -10.81 -9.20
N ILE A 246 3.28 -11.44 -8.13
CA ILE A 246 2.18 -12.40 -8.14
C ILE A 246 1.04 -11.90 -7.27
N GLU A 247 -0.19 -12.30 -7.59
CA GLU A 247 -1.37 -11.97 -6.80
C GLU A 247 -1.78 -13.15 -5.92
N LYS A 248 -2.11 -12.87 -4.66
CA LYS A 248 -2.65 -13.86 -3.71
C LYS A 248 -3.95 -13.34 -3.08
N PRO A 249 -4.92 -14.21 -2.84
CA PRO A 249 -6.23 -13.82 -2.32
C PRO A 249 -6.17 -13.21 -0.92
N VAL A 250 -7.25 -12.48 -0.58
CA VAL A 250 -7.41 -11.78 0.69
C VAL A 250 -8.63 -12.30 1.44
N VAL A 251 -8.48 -12.59 2.72
CA VAL A 251 -9.56 -12.90 3.65
C VAL A 251 -9.92 -11.68 4.50
N LEU A 252 -11.20 -11.57 4.82
CA LEU A 252 -11.76 -10.47 5.63
C LEU A 252 -12.18 -11.01 6.98
N THR A 253 -11.81 -10.31 8.05
CA THR A 253 -12.22 -10.68 9.42
C THR A 253 -13.61 -10.17 9.78
N GLU A 254 -14.14 -9.22 9.03
CA GLU A 254 -15.51 -8.69 9.18
C GLU A 254 -16.40 -9.10 8.00
N LYS A 255 -17.65 -9.43 8.28
CA LYS A 255 -18.65 -9.63 7.21
C LYS A 255 -18.92 -8.32 6.48
N ILE A 256 -18.72 -8.30 5.17
CA ILE A 256 -19.08 -7.14 4.36
C ILE A 256 -20.58 -7.12 4.18
N ASN A 257 -21.22 -6.04 4.62
CA ASN A 257 -22.61 -5.79 4.26
C ASN A 257 -22.66 -5.26 2.80
N TRP A 258 -22.82 -6.20 1.85
CA TRP A 258 -22.86 -5.92 0.41
C TRP A 258 -24.02 -5.01 0.02
N ILE A 259 -25.16 -5.07 0.74
CA ILE A 259 -26.35 -4.24 0.50
C ILE A 259 -26.01 -2.77 0.75
N LYS A 260 -25.33 -2.49 1.89
CA LYS A 260 -24.89 -1.13 2.26
C LYS A 260 -23.82 -0.56 1.31
N LYS A 261 -22.95 -1.42 0.76
CA LYS A 261 -21.96 -1.01 -0.24
C LYS A 261 -22.57 -0.76 -1.63
N GLY A 262 -23.49 -1.61 -2.06
CA GLY A 262 -24.18 -1.48 -3.35
C GLY A 262 -25.06 -0.23 -3.41
N SER A 263 -25.84 0.03 -2.37
CA SER A 263 -26.69 1.24 -2.28
C SER A 263 -25.86 2.52 -2.24
N SER A 264 -24.77 2.58 -1.50
CA SER A 264 -23.90 3.76 -1.46
C SER A 264 -23.11 4.00 -2.77
N PHE A 265 -22.86 2.96 -3.57
CA PHE A 265 -22.29 3.10 -4.91
C PHE A 265 -23.29 3.70 -5.88
N ILE A 266 -24.54 3.21 -5.88
CA ILE A 266 -25.62 3.70 -6.74
C ILE A 266 -25.96 5.15 -6.38
N LEU A 267 -26.08 5.48 -5.09
CA LEU A 267 -26.39 6.84 -4.62
C LEU A 267 -25.31 7.86 -5.01
N ARG A 268 -24.03 7.49 -4.91
CA ARG A 268 -22.91 8.35 -5.38
C ARG A 268 -22.95 8.58 -6.88
N LYS A 269 -23.31 7.55 -7.67
CA LYS A 269 -23.44 7.66 -9.13
C LYS A 269 -24.62 8.57 -9.54
N LEU A 270 -25.65 8.68 -8.68
CA LEU A 270 -26.79 9.56 -8.88
C LEU A 270 -26.57 10.98 -8.31
N GLY A 271 -25.34 11.30 -7.83
CA GLY A 271 -25.01 12.62 -7.30
C GLY A 271 -25.59 12.92 -5.92
N ILE A 272 -26.18 11.93 -5.26
CA ILE A 272 -26.80 12.10 -3.93
C ILE A 272 -25.69 11.91 -2.87
N LYS A 273 -25.12 13.04 -2.41
CA LYS A 273 -24.22 13.04 -1.24
C LYS A 273 -25.06 12.89 0.03
N ARG A 274 -24.69 11.94 0.89
CA ARG A 274 -25.13 11.92 2.29
C ARG A 274 -24.07 12.51 3.17
#